data_c190aa7ec09f43f471cfd81fac096fbb
#
_entry.id   c190aa7ec09f43f471cfd81fac096fbb
#
_cell.length_a   1.000
_cell.length_b   1.000
_cell.length_c   1.000
_cell.angle_alpha   90.00
_cell.angle_beta   90.00
_cell.angle_gamma   90.00
#
_symmetry.space_group_name_H-M   'P 1'
#
loop_
_entity.id
_entity.type
_entity.pdbx_description
1 polymer ?
#
loop_
_entity_poly.entity_id
_entity_poly.type
_entity_poly.pdbx_seq_one_letter_code
_entity_poly.pdbx_strand_id
1 'polypeptide(L)'
;MKLSPQHPLASGRTTDSRLVRTYQGVRQAVTPVWFMRQAGRSLPEYRDLRIGTAMLDACLKPEMASEITLQPIRRHGVDAGIFFSDIVVPLKQVGVDVDIVPGKGPVLGKAVRTAADVDELISLDPAVLDETLAPVREAVAMTVAELGEKHGDTPLIGFAGAPFTLAAYLVEGGPSKDHIRARTLMHADPESWAKLMAWSAEVTGRFLRAQVLAGASAAQLFDSWAGALSLDDYVRHVAPASSKALEHVRDLNYDVTTSELDAEGAAQETTHARNVPIVHFGVGTGELLKAMHDIGADVVGVDYRVPLDEASRRLGGVVTLQGNVDPAILSAPWPVLEAHVVDVLERGKVAPAHVLNLGHGVPPETDPTVLTRLVEFVHDYR
;
A
#
# COMPACT_ATOMS: atom_id res chain seq x y z
N MET A 1 6.39 -2.87 19.89
CA MET A 1 7.88 -2.95 19.74
C MET A 1 8.37 -1.60 19.25
N LYS A 2 9.43 -1.01 19.84
CA LYS A 2 10.01 0.24 19.34
C LYS A 2 10.84 0.00 18.07
N LEU A 3 10.71 0.91 17.10
CA LEU A 3 11.57 0.96 15.93
C LEU A 3 13.01 1.32 16.34
N SER A 4 13.98 0.89 15.51
CA SER A 4 15.38 1.25 15.70
C SER A 4 15.57 2.79 15.72
N PRO A 5 16.47 3.36 16.51
CA PRO A 5 16.77 4.79 16.49
C PRO A 5 17.21 5.32 15.11
N GLN A 6 17.75 4.46 14.25
CA GLN A 6 18.15 4.81 12.88
C GLN A 6 16.98 4.77 11.89
N HIS A 7 15.82 4.21 12.29
CA HIS A 7 14.64 4.18 11.44
C HIS A 7 14.18 5.61 11.09
N PRO A 8 13.77 5.92 9.83
CA PRO A 8 13.42 7.27 9.41
C PRO A 8 12.37 7.97 10.29
N LEU A 9 11.39 7.22 10.80
CA LEU A 9 10.42 7.75 11.76
C LEU A 9 11.04 8.03 13.14
N ALA A 10 11.83 7.11 13.66
CA ALA A 10 12.41 7.25 15.00
C ALA A 10 13.52 8.29 15.06
N SER A 11 14.28 8.49 13.98
CA SER A 11 15.30 9.53 13.84
C SER A 11 14.76 10.94 13.59
N GLY A 12 13.45 11.08 13.37
CA GLY A 12 12.82 12.36 13.00
C GLY A 12 12.89 12.71 11.51
N ARG A 13 13.61 11.95 10.69
CA ARG A 13 13.85 12.29 9.28
C ARG A 13 12.56 12.39 8.46
N THR A 14 11.62 11.45 8.64
CA THR A 14 10.36 11.42 7.88
C THR A 14 9.13 11.74 8.72
N THR A 15 9.27 11.90 10.02
CA THR A 15 8.15 12.10 10.95
C THR A 15 7.34 13.34 10.62
N ASP A 16 8.00 14.42 10.20
CA ASP A 16 7.38 15.69 9.83
C ASP A 16 7.21 15.87 8.31
N SER A 17 7.47 14.83 7.51
CA SER A 17 7.16 14.88 6.08
C SER A 17 5.68 15.12 5.84
N ARG A 18 5.35 15.81 4.74
CA ARG A 18 3.95 16.11 4.39
C ARG A 18 3.08 14.86 4.39
N LEU A 19 3.59 13.76 3.82
CA LEU A 19 2.83 12.51 3.76
C LEU A 19 2.56 11.92 5.13
N VAL A 20 3.59 11.74 5.97
CA VAL A 20 3.43 11.11 7.29
C VAL A 20 2.53 11.95 8.18
N ARG A 21 2.68 13.30 8.17
CA ARG A 21 1.79 14.20 8.89
C ARG A 21 0.34 14.08 8.41
N THR A 22 0.14 13.99 7.09
CA THR A 22 -1.20 13.82 6.51
C THR A 22 -1.81 12.48 6.91
N TYR A 23 -1.04 11.40 6.89
CA TYR A 23 -1.52 10.09 7.35
C TYR A 23 -1.87 10.07 8.85
N GLN A 24 -1.28 10.95 9.63
CA GLN A 24 -1.62 11.18 11.04
C GLN A 24 -2.82 12.10 11.25
N GLY A 25 -3.55 12.45 10.19
CA GLY A 25 -4.74 13.30 10.25
C GLY A 25 -4.44 14.80 10.28
N VAL A 26 -3.20 15.23 10.07
CA VAL A 26 -2.80 16.63 10.07
C VAL A 26 -2.80 17.17 8.64
N ARG A 27 -3.80 18.00 8.32
CA ARG A 27 -3.88 18.67 7.01
C ARG A 27 -2.66 19.53 6.77
N GLN A 28 -2.09 19.40 5.58
CA GLN A 28 -0.96 20.20 5.14
C GLN A 28 -1.40 21.37 4.25
N ALA A 29 -0.60 22.44 4.19
CA ALA A 29 -0.86 23.59 3.31
C ALA A 29 -0.78 23.19 1.82
N VAL A 30 0.04 22.21 1.50
CA VAL A 30 0.15 21.59 0.18
C VAL A 30 -0.29 20.13 0.30
N THR A 31 -1.27 19.73 -0.49
CA THR A 31 -1.73 18.33 -0.52
C THR A 31 -0.62 17.42 -1.01
N PRO A 32 -0.17 16.43 -0.21
CA PRO A 32 0.84 15.48 -0.71
C PRO A 32 0.28 14.60 -1.81
N VAL A 33 1.15 14.24 -2.75
CA VAL A 33 0.80 13.44 -3.93
C VAL A 33 1.83 12.34 -4.19
N TRP A 34 1.33 11.14 -4.47
CA TRP A 34 2.08 10.02 -5.01
C TRP A 34 1.13 9.14 -5.82
N PHE A 35 1.62 8.19 -6.60
CA PHE A 35 0.76 7.38 -7.46
C PHE A 35 0.99 5.89 -7.28
N MET A 36 -0.09 5.13 -7.11
CA MET A 36 -0.03 3.67 -7.15
C MET A 36 0.52 3.21 -8.49
N ARG A 37 1.50 2.28 -8.45
CA ARG A 37 2.26 1.81 -9.63
C ARG A 37 3.05 2.91 -10.34
N GLN A 38 3.45 3.99 -9.65
CA GLN A 38 4.33 5.03 -10.20
C GLN A 38 5.67 4.45 -10.68
N ALA A 39 6.24 3.48 -9.96
CA ALA A 39 7.37 2.68 -10.39
C ALA A 39 6.87 1.56 -11.32
N GLY A 40 6.97 1.74 -12.64
CA GLY A 40 6.37 0.77 -13.52
C GLY A 40 6.51 1.07 -15.01
N ARG A 41 5.73 0.36 -15.81
CA ARG A 41 5.83 0.30 -17.26
C ARG A 41 5.61 1.62 -18.01
N SER A 42 5.04 2.62 -17.39
CA SER A 42 4.93 3.98 -17.96
C SER A 42 6.31 4.65 -18.10
N LEU A 43 7.29 4.29 -17.26
CA LEU A 43 8.62 4.87 -17.26
C LEU A 43 9.56 4.19 -18.29
N PRO A 44 10.19 4.95 -19.22
CA PRO A 44 11.18 4.40 -20.16
C PRO A 44 12.35 3.72 -19.42
N GLU A 45 12.92 4.40 -18.42
CA GLU A 45 14.05 3.89 -17.62
C GLU A 45 13.72 2.58 -16.89
N TYR A 46 12.47 2.37 -16.46
CA TYR A 46 12.03 1.10 -15.93
C TYR A 46 12.07 -0.01 -16.97
N ARG A 47 11.57 0.28 -18.19
CA ARG A 47 11.56 -0.72 -19.27
C ARG A 47 12.99 -1.10 -19.68
N ASP A 48 13.89 -0.11 -19.80
CA ASP A 48 15.28 -0.32 -20.16
C ASP A 48 16.02 -1.14 -19.11
N LEU A 49 15.87 -0.81 -17.83
CA LEU A 49 16.51 -1.52 -16.73
C LEU A 49 16.05 -2.98 -16.62
N ARG A 50 14.81 -3.28 -17.02
CA ARG A 50 14.23 -4.61 -16.90
C ARG A 50 14.43 -5.53 -18.10
N ILE A 51 15.13 -5.08 -19.14
CA ILE A 51 15.41 -5.94 -20.30
C ILE A 51 16.05 -7.26 -19.84
N GLY A 52 15.45 -8.38 -20.21
CA GLY A 52 15.95 -9.73 -19.90
C GLY A 52 15.77 -10.18 -18.44
N THR A 53 15.06 -9.41 -17.59
CA THR A 53 14.84 -9.80 -16.18
C THR A 53 13.35 -10.06 -15.94
N ALA A 54 13.01 -11.24 -15.40
CA ALA A 54 11.64 -11.58 -15.00
C ALA A 54 11.16 -10.68 -13.83
N MET A 55 9.84 -10.56 -13.67
CA MET A 55 9.28 -9.62 -12.68
C MET A 55 9.67 -10.00 -11.24
N LEU A 56 9.53 -11.27 -10.86
CA LEU A 56 9.88 -11.71 -9.51
C LEU A 56 11.39 -11.62 -9.26
N ASP A 57 12.21 -11.90 -10.26
CA ASP A 57 13.67 -11.74 -10.15
C ASP A 57 14.06 -10.28 -9.93
N ALA A 58 13.37 -9.33 -10.61
CA ALA A 58 13.61 -7.90 -10.41
C ALA A 58 13.24 -7.46 -8.99
N CYS A 59 12.15 -8.00 -8.42
CA CYS A 59 11.73 -7.72 -7.04
C CYS A 59 12.70 -8.28 -5.98
N LEU A 60 13.45 -9.32 -6.33
CA LEU A 60 14.38 -10.02 -5.43
C LEU A 60 15.86 -9.66 -5.67
N LYS A 61 16.14 -8.72 -6.57
CA LYS A 61 17.47 -8.10 -6.75
C LYS A 61 17.48 -6.74 -6.06
N PRO A 62 18.17 -6.60 -4.91
CA PRO A 62 18.09 -5.41 -4.08
C PRO A 62 18.38 -4.10 -4.83
N GLU A 63 19.46 -4.06 -5.62
CA GLU A 63 19.87 -2.87 -6.37
C GLU A 63 18.82 -2.49 -7.43
N MET A 64 18.24 -3.48 -8.11
CA MET A 64 17.24 -3.25 -9.15
C MET A 64 15.92 -2.77 -8.53
N ALA A 65 15.46 -3.40 -7.47
CA ALA A 65 14.24 -3.02 -6.78
C ALA A 65 14.35 -1.61 -6.18
N SER A 66 15.50 -1.29 -5.59
CA SER A 66 15.79 0.05 -5.07
C SER A 66 15.79 1.09 -6.21
N GLU A 67 16.54 0.86 -7.28
CA GLU A 67 16.62 1.79 -8.42
C GLU A 67 15.24 2.05 -9.03
N ILE A 68 14.43 0.99 -9.27
CA ILE A 68 13.08 1.14 -9.82
C ILE A 68 12.19 1.95 -8.87
N THR A 69 12.32 1.75 -7.56
CA THR A 69 11.56 2.52 -6.56
C THR A 69 11.89 4.02 -6.62
N LEU A 70 13.14 4.37 -6.87
CA LEU A 70 13.64 5.75 -6.88
C LEU A 70 13.35 6.51 -8.18
N GLN A 71 13.19 5.80 -9.30
CA GLN A 71 12.95 6.43 -10.63
C GLN A 71 11.80 7.44 -10.63
N PRO A 72 10.57 7.12 -10.15
CA PRO A 72 9.46 8.07 -10.16
C PRO A 72 9.67 9.25 -9.20
N ILE A 73 10.39 9.05 -8.10
CA ILE A 73 10.70 10.11 -7.13
C ILE A 73 11.59 11.16 -7.81
N ARG A 74 12.66 10.71 -8.48
CA ARG A 74 13.57 11.58 -9.21
C ARG A 74 12.90 12.28 -10.39
N ARG A 75 11.99 11.58 -11.08
CA ARG A 75 11.34 12.10 -12.29
C ARG A 75 10.21 13.07 -11.98
N HIS A 76 9.34 12.72 -11.03
CA HIS A 76 8.07 13.42 -10.81
C HIS A 76 8.09 14.34 -9.59
N GLY A 77 9.05 14.19 -8.67
CA GLY A 77 9.07 14.96 -7.43
C GLY A 77 7.89 14.65 -6.50
N VAL A 78 7.42 13.41 -6.50
CA VAL A 78 6.31 12.96 -5.62
C VAL A 78 6.69 13.01 -4.15
N ASP A 79 5.70 13.15 -3.27
CA ASP A 79 5.89 13.26 -1.82
C ASP A 79 6.14 11.92 -1.11
N ALA A 80 6.13 10.80 -1.83
CA ALA A 80 6.51 9.50 -1.31
C ALA A 80 6.98 8.53 -2.39
N GLY A 81 7.92 7.64 -2.03
CA GLY A 81 8.16 6.41 -2.76
C GLY A 81 7.23 5.31 -2.30
N ILE A 82 6.76 4.46 -3.23
CA ILE A 82 6.21 3.16 -2.87
C ILE A 82 7.19 2.08 -3.34
N PHE A 83 7.52 1.17 -2.43
CA PHE A 83 8.51 0.13 -2.69
C PHE A 83 8.14 -0.69 -3.94
N PHE A 84 9.10 -0.91 -4.84
CA PHE A 84 8.88 -1.75 -6.01
C PHE A 84 8.95 -3.22 -5.62
N SER A 85 7.81 -3.88 -5.65
CA SER A 85 7.66 -5.31 -5.40
C SER A 85 6.36 -5.82 -6.07
N ASP A 86 5.99 -7.06 -5.79
CA ASP A 86 4.70 -7.63 -6.16
C ASP A 86 4.05 -8.30 -4.97
N ILE A 87 2.72 -8.31 -4.93
CA ILE A 87 1.95 -8.92 -3.83
C ILE A 87 2.18 -10.42 -3.70
N VAL A 88 2.65 -11.11 -4.74
CA VAL A 88 2.96 -12.55 -4.72
C VAL A 88 4.41 -12.87 -4.36
N VAL A 89 5.27 -11.87 -4.18
CA VAL A 89 6.66 -12.07 -3.71
C VAL A 89 6.70 -12.90 -2.40
N PRO A 90 5.90 -12.58 -1.36
CA PRO A 90 5.93 -13.39 -0.15
C PRO A 90 5.39 -14.80 -0.37
N LEU A 91 4.47 -15.03 -1.31
CA LEU A 91 4.04 -16.39 -1.69
C LEU A 91 5.20 -17.19 -2.30
N LYS A 92 5.98 -16.59 -3.20
CA LYS A 92 7.20 -17.21 -3.76
C LYS A 92 8.20 -17.53 -2.67
N GLN A 93 8.43 -16.60 -1.75
CA GLN A 93 9.44 -16.73 -0.70
C GLN A 93 9.06 -17.73 0.40
N VAL A 94 7.78 -18.00 0.61
CA VAL A 94 7.32 -19.06 1.53
C VAL A 94 7.31 -20.44 0.89
N GLY A 95 7.58 -20.54 -0.43
CA GLY A 95 7.70 -21.80 -1.14
C GLY A 95 6.52 -22.16 -2.06
N VAL A 96 5.56 -21.23 -2.25
CA VAL A 96 4.48 -21.44 -3.22
C VAL A 96 5.05 -21.38 -4.64
N ASP A 97 4.69 -22.34 -5.49
CA ASP A 97 5.00 -22.29 -6.91
C ASP A 97 4.13 -21.26 -7.62
N VAL A 98 4.70 -20.06 -7.78
CA VAL A 98 4.05 -18.92 -8.43
C VAL A 98 5.05 -18.20 -9.33
N ASP A 99 4.57 -17.73 -10.49
CA ASP A 99 5.34 -16.87 -11.39
C ASP A 99 4.45 -15.77 -11.98
N ILE A 100 5.06 -14.71 -12.52
CA ILE A 100 4.35 -13.61 -13.18
C ILE A 100 4.58 -13.72 -14.69
N VAL A 101 3.55 -14.18 -15.38
CA VAL A 101 3.58 -14.35 -16.83
C VAL A 101 3.23 -13.03 -17.53
N PRO A 102 4.07 -12.53 -18.45
CA PRO A 102 3.78 -11.32 -19.21
C PRO A 102 2.41 -11.37 -19.90
N GLY A 103 1.63 -10.28 -19.73
CA GLY A 103 0.27 -10.16 -20.30
C GLY A 103 -0.82 -10.94 -19.55
N LYS A 104 -0.47 -11.86 -18.67
CA LYS A 104 -1.42 -12.65 -17.88
C LYS A 104 -1.43 -12.27 -16.40
N GLY A 105 -0.27 -11.93 -15.82
CA GLY A 105 -0.11 -11.68 -14.39
C GLY A 105 0.32 -12.92 -13.60
N PRO A 106 0.10 -12.94 -12.27
CA PRO A 106 0.47 -14.08 -11.43
C PRO A 106 -0.24 -15.37 -11.84
N VAL A 107 0.52 -16.47 -11.94
CA VAL A 107 0.02 -17.82 -12.25
C VAL A 107 0.61 -18.79 -11.25
N LEU A 108 -0.22 -19.63 -10.65
CA LEU A 108 0.19 -20.65 -9.71
C LEU A 108 0.37 -21.99 -10.41
N GLY A 109 1.41 -22.75 -10.04
CA GLY A 109 1.62 -24.09 -10.51
C GLY A 109 0.52 -25.05 -10.06
N LYS A 110 0.00 -24.86 -8.82
CA LYS A 110 -1.14 -25.60 -8.28
C LYS A 110 -2.14 -24.64 -7.63
N ALA A 111 -3.40 -24.75 -8.05
CA ALA A 111 -4.49 -23.99 -7.42
C ALA A 111 -5.06 -24.77 -6.23
N VAL A 112 -5.44 -24.05 -5.18
CA VAL A 112 -6.06 -24.57 -3.95
C VAL A 112 -7.56 -24.78 -4.20
N ARG A 113 -8.02 -26.02 -4.22
CA ARG A 113 -9.40 -26.37 -4.60
C ARG A 113 -10.19 -27.12 -3.52
N THR A 114 -9.49 -27.81 -2.65
CA THR A 114 -10.06 -28.74 -1.67
C THR A 114 -9.47 -28.49 -0.29
N ALA A 115 -10.09 -29.04 0.76
CA ALA A 115 -9.54 -29.02 2.11
C ALA A 115 -8.12 -29.60 2.16
N ALA A 116 -7.87 -30.69 1.42
CA ALA A 116 -6.52 -31.29 1.34
C ALA A 116 -5.49 -30.34 0.70
N ASP A 117 -5.88 -29.57 -0.32
CA ASP A 117 -4.98 -28.56 -0.91
C ASP A 117 -4.71 -27.42 0.09
N VAL A 118 -5.69 -27.03 0.89
CA VAL A 118 -5.49 -26.05 1.97
C VAL A 118 -4.54 -26.58 3.01
N ASP A 119 -4.74 -27.81 3.49
CA ASP A 119 -3.86 -28.43 4.48
C ASP A 119 -2.43 -28.58 3.98
N GLU A 120 -2.24 -28.93 2.69
CA GLU A 120 -0.92 -28.94 2.05
C GLU A 120 -0.29 -27.56 2.00
N LEU A 121 -1.04 -26.52 1.57
CA LEU A 121 -0.53 -25.15 1.49
C LEU A 121 -0.12 -24.63 2.87
N ILE A 122 -0.96 -24.77 3.88
CA ILE A 122 -0.68 -24.25 5.21
C ILE A 122 0.44 -25.01 5.95
N SER A 123 0.89 -26.15 5.42
CA SER A 123 2.10 -26.83 5.91
C SER A 123 3.39 -26.05 5.58
N LEU A 124 3.34 -25.13 4.63
CA LEU A 124 4.41 -24.16 4.39
C LEU A 124 4.39 -23.13 5.52
N ASP A 125 5.41 -23.16 6.37
CA ASP A 125 5.50 -22.29 7.55
C ASP A 125 5.82 -20.85 7.15
N PRO A 126 4.95 -19.86 7.39
CA PRO A 126 5.24 -18.46 7.11
C PRO A 126 6.45 -17.89 7.87
N ALA A 127 6.91 -18.55 8.94
CA ALA A 127 8.09 -18.11 9.70
C ALA A 127 9.37 -18.10 8.87
N VAL A 128 9.46 -18.91 7.80
CA VAL A 128 10.62 -18.87 6.89
C VAL A 128 10.80 -17.52 6.20
N LEU A 129 9.76 -16.69 6.13
CA LEU A 129 9.82 -15.33 5.59
C LEU A 129 10.75 -14.41 6.39
N ASP A 130 11.00 -14.71 7.65
CA ASP A 130 11.94 -13.93 8.47
C ASP A 130 13.38 -14.03 7.92
N GLU A 131 13.69 -15.09 7.19
CA GLU A 131 14.98 -15.29 6.52
C GLU A 131 14.89 -14.98 5.03
N THR A 132 13.92 -15.56 4.32
CA THR A 132 13.83 -15.52 2.85
C THR A 132 13.52 -14.13 2.30
N LEU A 133 12.98 -13.20 3.11
CA LEU A 133 12.78 -11.80 2.74
C LEU A 133 14.05 -10.93 2.91
N ALA A 134 15.23 -11.51 3.14
CA ALA A 134 16.49 -10.75 3.22
C ALA A 134 16.71 -9.81 2.02
N PRO A 135 16.51 -10.23 0.74
CA PRO A 135 16.67 -9.33 -0.40
C PRO A 135 15.68 -8.15 -0.40
N VAL A 136 14.45 -8.36 0.10
CA VAL A 136 13.45 -7.29 0.24
C VAL A 136 13.89 -6.27 1.28
N ARG A 137 14.37 -6.72 2.44
CA ARG A 137 14.89 -5.83 3.50
C ARG A 137 16.09 -5.03 3.02
N GLU A 138 17.00 -5.65 2.28
CA GLU A 138 18.18 -5.00 1.71
C GLU A 138 17.77 -3.92 0.69
N ALA A 139 16.85 -4.23 -0.24
CA ALA A 139 16.34 -3.27 -1.20
C ALA A 139 15.66 -2.07 -0.53
N VAL A 140 14.85 -2.31 0.51
CA VAL A 140 14.23 -1.22 1.29
C VAL A 140 15.28 -0.37 1.99
N ALA A 141 16.27 -0.98 2.64
CA ALA A 141 17.34 -0.26 3.33
C ALA A 141 18.18 0.61 2.37
N MET A 142 18.54 0.07 1.19
CA MET A 142 19.24 0.83 0.13
C MET A 142 18.40 2.03 -0.34
N THR A 143 17.12 1.81 -0.61
CA THR A 143 16.19 2.87 -1.03
C THR A 143 16.09 3.97 0.03
N VAL A 144 15.93 3.60 1.28
CA VAL A 144 15.80 4.54 2.41
C VAL A 144 17.08 5.32 2.66
N ALA A 145 18.24 4.70 2.45
CA ALA A 145 19.53 5.39 2.54
C ALA A 145 19.64 6.48 1.47
N GLU A 146 19.37 6.16 0.20
CA GLU A 146 19.41 7.14 -0.89
C GLU A 146 18.38 8.26 -0.73
N LEU A 147 17.15 7.92 -0.28
CA LEU A 147 16.13 8.93 0.03
C LEU A 147 16.66 9.93 1.07
N GLY A 148 17.30 9.45 2.14
CA GLY A 148 17.87 10.32 3.16
C GLY A 148 19.01 11.20 2.68
N GLU A 149 19.81 10.73 1.74
CA GLU A 149 20.95 11.48 1.20
C GLU A 149 20.56 12.53 0.14
N LYS A 150 19.57 12.21 -0.71
CA LYS A 150 19.29 12.98 -1.92
C LYS A 150 17.90 13.60 -2.01
N HIS A 151 16.96 13.11 -1.20
CA HIS A 151 15.54 13.49 -1.28
C HIS A 151 14.94 13.94 0.06
N GLY A 152 15.80 14.26 1.03
CA GLY A 152 15.42 14.88 2.28
C GLY A 152 14.49 14.03 3.13
N ASP A 153 13.26 14.51 3.34
CA ASP A 153 12.25 13.89 4.19
C ASP A 153 11.26 12.98 3.42
N THR A 154 11.51 12.69 2.14
CA THR A 154 10.63 11.82 1.34
C THR A 154 10.53 10.42 1.96
N PRO A 155 9.35 9.98 2.44
CA PRO A 155 9.18 8.68 3.06
C PRO A 155 9.01 7.58 2.02
N LEU A 156 9.38 6.36 2.40
CA LEU A 156 9.06 5.15 1.67
C LEU A 156 7.80 4.50 2.25
N ILE A 157 6.88 4.08 1.40
CA ILE A 157 5.71 3.28 1.75
C ILE A 157 6.03 1.81 1.44
N GLY A 158 5.93 0.93 2.45
CA GLY A 158 5.89 -0.52 2.25
C GLY A 158 4.47 -0.98 1.94
N PHE A 159 4.31 -2.12 1.27
CA PHE A 159 2.99 -2.64 0.95
C PHE A 159 2.91 -4.16 0.93
N ALA A 160 1.69 -4.68 1.01
CA ALA A 160 1.39 -6.08 0.77
C ALA A 160 0.00 -6.25 0.13
N GLY A 161 -0.22 -7.39 -0.51
CA GLY A 161 -1.56 -7.84 -0.85
C GLY A 161 -2.33 -8.26 0.40
N ALA A 162 -3.59 -7.86 0.51
CA ALA A 162 -4.44 -8.26 1.61
C ALA A 162 -4.71 -9.77 1.61
N PRO A 163 -5.03 -10.37 2.75
CA PRO A 163 -5.26 -11.81 2.88
C PRO A 163 -6.29 -12.36 1.89
N PHE A 164 -7.42 -11.65 1.68
CA PHE A 164 -8.42 -12.08 0.70
C PHE A 164 -7.87 -12.08 -0.74
N THR A 165 -7.17 -11.02 -1.11
CA THR A 165 -6.58 -10.92 -2.46
C THR A 165 -5.58 -12.05 -2.70
N LEU A 166 -4.72 -12.39 -1.73
CA LEU A 166 -3.79 -13.53 -1.84
C LEU A 166 -4.53 -14.87 -1.88
N ALA A 167 -5.48 -15.10 -0.96
CA ALA A 167 -6.28 -16.32 -0.92
C ALA A 167 -7.06 -16.53 -2.22
N ALA A 168 -7.61 -15.47 -2.80
CA ALA A 168 -8.31 -15.54 -4.07
C ALA A 168 -7.37 -15.92 -5.23
N TYR A 169 -6.14 -15.37 -5.29
CA TYR A 169 -5.13 -15.86 -6.26
C TYR A 169 -4.83 -17.35 -6.09
N LEU A 170 -4.62 -17.80 -4.85
CA LEU A 170 -4.34 -19.19 -4.53
C LEU A 170 -5.49 -20.11 -4.97
N VAL A 171 -6.72 -19.74 -4.69
CA VAL A 171 -7.90 -20.55 -5.04
C VAL A 171 -8.22 -20.47 -6.52
N GLU A 172 -8.16 -19.33 -7.17
CA GLU A 172 -8.42 -19.17 -8.61
C GLU A 172 -7.29 -19.81 -9.46
N GLY A 173 -6.06 -19.84 -8.95
CA GLY A 173 -4.86 -20.32 -9.66
C GLY A 173 -4.26 -19.26 -10.58
N GLY A 174 -4.73 -18.02 -10.50
CA GLY A 174 -4.32 -16.90 -11.34
C GLY A 174 -5.34 -15.76 -11.31
N PRO A 175 -5.23 -14.78 -12.23
CA PRO A 175 -6.19 -13.69 -12.35
C PRO A 175 -7.61 -14.18 -12.59
N SER A 176 -8.57 -13.59 -11.90
CA SER A 176 -10.00 -13.87 -12.04
C SER A 176 -10.77 -12.55 -12.04
N LYS A 177 -11.92 -12.53 -12.70
CA LYS A 177 -12.79 -11.35 -12.74
C LYS A 177 -13.78 -11.33 -11.58
N ASP A 178 -14.38 -12.48 -11.29
CA ASP A 178 -15.53 -12.58 -10.37
C ASP A 178 -15.20 -13.37 -9.09
N HIS A 179 -14.00 -13.96 -9.00
CA HIS A 179 -13.49 -14.73 -7.85
C HIS A 179 -14.48 -15.79 -7.35
N ILE A 180 -15.20 -16.45 -8.29
CA ILE A 180 -16.31 -17.35 -7.95
C ILE A 180 -15.84 -18.52 -7.11
N ARG A 181 -14.67 -19.10 -7.44
CA ARG A 181 -14.15 -20.27 -6.70
C ARG A 181 -13.75 -19.93 -5.27
N ALA A 182 -13.09 -18.78 -5.08
CA ALA A 182 -12.73 -18.30 -3.75
C ALA A 182 -13.99 -18.04 -2.91
N ARG A 183 -14.98 -17.37 -3.49
CA ARG A 183 -16.27 -17.12 -2.85
C ARG A 183 -17.06 -18.41 -2.58
N THR A 184 -16.99 -19.38 -3.50
CA THR A 184 -17.61 -20.69 -3.29
C THR A 184 -16.95 -21.43 -2.12
N LEU A 185 -15.62 -21.48 -2.05
CA LEU A 185 -14.88 -22.11 -0.95
C LEU A 185 -15.24 -21.47 0.39
N MET A 186 -15.33 -20.15 0.44
CA MET A 186 -15.71 -19.37 1.62
C MET A 186 -17.04 -19.85 2.23
N HIS A 187 -18.03 -20.17 1.39
CA HIS A 187 -19.35 -20.58 1.83
C HIS A 187 -19.52 -22.11 1.96
N ALA A 188 -18.89 -22.87 1.07
CA ALA A 188 -19.04 -24.31 1.03
C ALA A 188 -18.19 -25.04 2.07
N ASP A 189 -17.02 -24.49 2.40
CA ASP A 189 -16.12 -25.03 3.42
C ASP A 189 -15.48 -23.88 4.23
N PRO A 190 -16.25 -23.27 5.14
CA PRO A 190 -15.80 -22.13 5.93
C PRO A 190 -14.64 -22.47 6.89
N GLU A 191 -14.46 -23.74 7.26
CA GLU A 191 -13.34 -24.16 8.10
C GLU A 191 -12.01 -24.10 7.31
N SER A 192 -11.97 -24.71 6.13
CA SER A 192 -10.80 -24.64 5.25
C SER A 192 -10.52 -23.20 4.80
N TRP A 193 -11.58 -22.41 4.54
CA TRP A 193 -11.43 -20.98 4.25
C TRP A 193 -10.77 -20.23 5.41
N ALA A 194 -11.20 -20.44 6.64
CA ALA A 194 -10.62 -19.78 7.81
C ALA A 194 -9.13 -20.12 8.00
N LYS A 195 -8.75 -21.39 7.79
CA LYS A 195 -7.34 -21.82 7.81
C LYS A 195 -6.52 -21.09 6.74
N LEU A 196 -7.03 -21.05 5.50
CA LEU A 196 -6.39 -20.36 4.37
C LEU A 196 -6.21 -18.86 4.65
N MET A 197 -7.25 -18.22 5.18
CA MET A 197 -7.22 -16.79 5.52
C MET A 197 -6.25 -16.48 6.66
N ALA A 198 -6.18 -17.33 7.69
CA ALA A 198 -5.23 -17.18 8.78
C ALA A 198 -3.77 -17.31 8.31
N TRP A 199 -3.48 -18.29 7.45
CA TRP A 199 -2.17 -18.46 6.83
C TRP A 199 -1.81 -17.25 5.93
N SER A 200 -2.75 -16.81 5.10
CA SER A 200 -2.55 -15.63 4.24
C SER A 200 -2.30 -14.36 5.06
N ALA A 201 -2.94 -14.22 6.23
CA ALA A 201 -2.71 -13.10 7.14
C ALA A 201 -1.28 -13.09 7.69
N GLU A 202 -0.74 -14.25 8.09
CA GLU A 202 0.66 -14.36 8.53
C GLU A 202 1.64 -13.99 7.41
N VAL A 203 1.43 -14.50 6.19
CA VAL A 203 2.26 -14.17 5.02
C VAL A 203 2.23 -12.67 4.72
N THR A 204 1.04 -12.07 4.67
CA THR A 204 0.86 -10.63 4.45
C THR A 204 1.53 -9.80 5.55
N GLY A 205 1.28 -10.14 6.80
CA GLY A 205 1.77 -9.40 7.95
C GLY A 205 3.30 -9.42 8.05
N ARG A 206 3.93 -10.58 7.85
CA ARG A 206 5.40 -10.71 7.85
C ARG A 206 6.03 -9.92 6.72
N PHE A 207 5.42 -9.91 5.53
CA PHE A 207 5.92 -9.13 4.40
C PHE A 207 5.85 -7.63 4.65
N LEU A 208 4.74 -7.11 5.22
CA LEU A 208 4.64 -5.71 5.66
C LEU A 208 5.67 -5.38 6.73
N ARG A 209 5.75 -6.21 7.76
CA ARG A 209 6.68 -6.01 8.89
C ARG A 209 8.12 -5.94 8.43
N ALA A 210 8.54 -6.83 7.52
CA ALA A 210 9.91 -6.85 6.98
C ALA A 210 10.28 -5.51 6.33
N GLN A 211 9.36 -4.91 5.57
CA GLN A 211 9.58 -3.62 4.90
C GLN A 211 9.62 -2.47 5.91
N VAL A 212 8.71 -2.46 6.89
CA VAL A 212 8.70 -1.41 7.92
C VAL A 212 9.97 -1.48 8.77
N LEU A 213 10.37 -2.65 9.25
CA LEU A 213 11.59 -2.79 10.04
C LEU A 213 12.87 -2.41 9.27
N ALA A 214 12.85 -2.53 7.93
CA ALA A 214 13.94 -2.11 7.07
C ALA A 214 13.95 -0.61 6.75
N GLY A 215 12.91 0.16 7.16
CA GLY A 215 12.89 1.62 7.09
C GLY A 215 11.68 2.25 6.39
N ALA A 216 10.68 1.48 5.93
CA ALA A 216 9.48 2.07 5.39
C ALA A 216 8.69 2.85 6.47
N SER A 217 8.30 4.08 6.15
CA SER A 217 7.68 5.03 7.09
C SER A 217 6.15 4.95 7.12
N ALA A 218 5.56 4.14 6.26
CA ALA A 218 4.14 3.82 6.24
C ALA A 218 3.94 2.42 5.64
N ALA A 219 2.80 1.80 5.92
CA ALA A 219 2.42 0.51 5.37
C ALA A 219 1.09 0.63 4.61
N GLN A 220 0.98 0.00 3.43
CA GLN A 220 -0.25 -0.03 2.67
C GLN A 220 -0.70 -1.45 2.39
N LEU A 221 -1.95 -1.75 2.72
CA LEU A 221 -2.61 -3.01 2.40
C LEU A 221 -3.43 -2.84 1.12
N PHE A 222 -3.14 -3.66 0.11
CA PHE A 222 -3.88 -3.67 -1.15
C PHE A 222 -4.89 -4.82 -1.18
N ASP A 223 -6.18 -4.50 -1.07
CA ASP A 223 -7.28 -5.47 -1.17
C ASP A 223 -8.01 -5.32 -2.51
N SER A 224 -7.26 -5.49 -3.58
CA SER A 224 -7.70 -5.18 -4.95
C SER A 224 -8.93 -5.96 -5.40
N TRP A 225 -9.24 -7.09 -4.76
CA TRP A 225 -10.32 -7.98 -5.16
C TRP A 225 -11.50 -8.01 -4.19
N ALA A 226 -11.40 -7.35 -3.03
CA ALA A 226 -12.46 -7.31 -2.01
C ALA A 226 -13.77 -6.70 -2.49
N GLY A 227 -13.73 -5.83 -3.52
CA GLY A 227 -14.93 -5.27 -4.13
C GLY A 227 -15.88 -6.29 -4.78
N ALA A 228 -15.46 -7.55 -4.94
CA ALA A 228 -16.33 -8.65 -5.36
C ALA A 228 -17.22 -9.20 -4.23
N LEU A 229 -16.99 -8.78 -2.98
CA LEU A 229 -17.67 -9.29 -1.79
C LEU A 229 -18.85 -8.40 -1.38
N SER A 230 -19.85 -9.04 -0.79
CA SER A 230 -20.84 -8.33 0.03
C SER A 230 -20.19 -7.80 1.30
N LEU A 231 -20.80 -6.79 1.93
CA LEU A 231 -20.35 -6.30 3.25
C LEU A 231 -20.35 -7.41 4.29
N ASP A 232 -21.40 -8.24 4.31
CA ASP A 232 -21.53 -9.35 5.24
C ASP A 232 -20.40 -10.39 5.08
N ASP A 233 -20.08 -10.76 3.83
CA ASP A 233 -18.99 -11.69 3.55
C ASP A 233 -17.64 -11.12 3.97
N TYR A 234 -17.41 -9.84 3.65
CA TYR A 234 -16.20 -9.17 4.04
C TYR A 234 -16.01 -9.15 5.56
N VAL A 235 -17.02 -8.72 6.30
CA VAL A 235 -16.99 -8.61 7.76
C VAL A 235 -16.79 -9.98 8.43
N ARG A 236 -17.49 -11.02 7.94
CA ARG A 236 -17.45 -12.35 8.56
C ARG A 236 -16.20 -13.15 8.20
N HIS A 237 -15.77 -13.09 6.93
CA HIS A 237 -14.83 -14.06 6.38
C HIS A 237 -13.49 -13.45 5.98
N VAL A 238 -13.35 -12.12 5.98
CA VAL A 238 -12.15 -11.42 5.51
C VAL A 238 -11.57 -10.47 6.55
N ALA A 239 -12.38 -9.59 7.11
CA ALA A 239 -11.94 -8.56 8.04
C ALA A 239 -11.10 -9.09 9.23
N PRO A 240 -11.43 -10.24 9.87
CA PRO A 240 -10.61 -10.79 10.96
C PRO A 240 -9.16 -11.11 10.52
N ALA A 241 -8.99 -11.68 9.32
CA ALA A 241 -7.67 -12.01 8.79
C ALA A 241 -6.90 -10.75 8.39
N SER A 242 -7.58 -9.77 7.79
CA SER A 242 -6.96 -8.49 7.45
C SER A 242 -6.52 -7.71 8.70
N SER A 243 -7.34 -7.72 9.77
CA SER A 243 -6.96 -7.15 11.06
C SER A 243 -5.72 -7.83 11.64
N LYS A 244 -5.68 -9.18 11.59
CA LYS A 244 -4.54 -9.96 12.07
C LYS A 244 -3.25 -9.65 11.28
N ALA A 245 -3.33 -9.50 9.95
CA ALA A 245 -2.19 -9.10 9.14
C ALA A 245 -1.64 -7.73 9.57
N LEU A 246 -2.51 -6.76 9.89
CA LEU A 246 -2.11 -5.44 10.34
C LEU A 246 -1.52 -5.44 11.75
N GLU A 247 -1.83 -6.40 12.62
CA GLU A 247 -1.21 -6.53 13.95
C GLU A 247 0.31 -6.61 13.88
N HIS A 248 0.86 -7.20 12.80
CA HIS A 248 2.31 -7.28 12.56
C HIS A 248 2.98 -5.91 12.42
N VAL A 249 2.24 -4.87 12.10
CA VAL A 249 2.75 -3.49 11.95
C VAL A 249 2.26 -2.58 13.09
N ARG A 250 1.06 -2.78 13.59
CA ARG A 250 0.48 -1.94 14.66
C ARG A 250 1.25 -1.98 15.97
N ASP A 251 1.98 -3.05 16.26
CA ASP A 251 2.84 -3.11 17.46
C ASP A 251 4.13 -2.30 17.30
N LEU A 252 4.43 -1.83 16.08
CA LEU A 252 5.62 -1.03 15.78
C LEU A 252 5.35 0.45 16.07
N ASN A 253 6.17 1.03 16.95
CA ASN A 253 6.01 2.42 17.37
C ASN A 253 7.37 3.13 17.49
N TYR A 254 7.29 4.45 17.52
CA TYR A 254 8.42 5.35 17.69
C TYR A 254 8.03 6.54 18.58
N ASP A 255 9.00 7.15 19.25
CA ASP A 255 8.77 8.31 20.07
C ASP A 255 8.85 9.60 19.25
N VAL A 256 7.93 10.53 19.52
CA VAL A 256 7.95 11.89 19.00
C VAL A 256 8.00 12.84 20.18
N THR A 257 9.02 13.70 20.24
CA THR A 257 9.13 14.74 21.23
C THR A 257 8.57 16.04 20.63
N THR A 258 7.57 16.62 21.28
CA THR A 258 7.03 17.94 20.98
C THR A 258 7.44 18.90 22.06
N SER A 259 7.83 20.12 21.67
CA SER A 259 8.15 21.19 22.61
C SER A 259 7.03 22.24 22.55
N GLU A 260 6.36 22.45 23.66
CA GLU A 260 5.37 23.51 23.83
C GLU A 260 5.88 24.53 24.85
N LEU A 261 5.55 25.81 24.68
CA LEU A 261 5.85 26.84 25.68
C LEU A 261 4.76 26.80 26.75
N ASP A 262 5.15 26.74 28.02
CA ASP A 262 4.23 26.93 29.14
C ASP A 262 3.78 28.41 29.28
N ALA A 263 2.93 28.69 30.26
CA ALA A 263 2.39 30.05 30.51
C ALA A 263 3.48 31.07 30.90
N GLU A 264 4.63 30.59 31.37
CA GLU A 264 5.81 31.37 31.74
C GLU A 264 6.83 31.51 30.61
N GLY A 265 6.57 30.86 29.42
CA GLY A 265 7.44 30.90 28.24
C GLY A 265 8.61 29.93 28.31
N ALA A 266 8.62 28.96 29.23
CA ALA A 266 9.61 27.89 29.29
C ALA A 266 9.21 26.73 28.36
N ALA A 267 10.19 26.19 27.67
CA ALA A 267 9.95 25.02 26.78
C ALA A 267 9.69 23.76 27.61
N GLN A 268 8.49 23.20 27.47
CA GLN A 268 8.15 21.91 28.05
C GLN A 268 8.16 20.84 26.97
N GLU A 269 9.07 19.89 27.10
CA GLU A 269 9.15 18.75 26.18
C GLU A 269 8.23 17.62 26.64
N THR A 270 7.38 17.14 25.71
CA THR A 270 6.52 15.98 25.94
C THR A 270 6.79 14.93 24.90
N THR A 271 7.08 13.71 25.33
CA THR A 271 7.33 12.59 24.44
C THR A 271 6.11 11.67 24.37
N HIS A 272 5.63 11.41 23.16
CA HIS A 272 4.51 10.54 22.88
C HIS A 272 4.93 9.41 21.94
N ALA A 273 4.45 8.19 22.22
CA ALA A 273 4.60 7.08 21.28
C ALA A 273 3.59 7.23 20.12
N ARG A 274 4.06 7.03 18.90
CA ARG A 274 3.24 6.98 17.68
C ARG A 274 3.46 5.68 16.95
N ASN A 275 2.41 5.16 16.32
CA ASN A 275 2.49 3.97 15.49
C ASN A 275 2.84 4.33 14.04
N VAL A 276 3.34 3.35 13.30
CA VAL A 276 3.54 3.46 11.84
C VAL A 276 2.17 3.62 11.17
N PRO A 277 1.95 4.64 10.34
CA PRO A 277 0.68 4.82 9.65
C PRO A 277 0.34 3.66 8.72
N ILE A 278 -0.93 3.24 8.71
CA ILE A 278 -1.44 2.15 7.91
C ILE A 278 -2.54 2.65 6.97
N VAL A 279 -2.37 2.38 5.68
CA VAL A 279 -3.36 2.66 4.64
C VAL A 279 -4.02 1.36 4.19
N HIS A 280 -5.34 1.33 4.06
CA HIS A 280 -6.06 0.22 3.44
C HIS A 280 -6.76 0.69 2.17
N PHE A 281 -6.43 0.07 1.04
CA PHE A 281 -6.98 0.40 -0.27
C PHE A 281 -7.59 -0.83 -0.93
N GLY A 282 -8.74 -0.66 -1.57
CA GLY A 282 -9.39 -1.68 -2.40
C GLY A 282 -10.06 -1.07 -3.63
N VAL A 283 -10.29 -1.88 -4.65
CA VAL A 283 -10.98 -1.49 -5.90
C VAL A 283 -12.42 -1.97 -5.85
N GLY A 284 -13.38 -1.07 -6.11
CA GLY A 284 -14.81 -1.39 -6.00
C GLY A 284 -15.32 -1.55 -4.57
N THR A 285 -14.57 -1.06 -3.59
CA THR A 285 -14.84 -1.25 -2.16
C THR A 285 -15.66 -0.14 -1.51
N GLY A 286 -16.41 0.62 -2.29
CA GLY A 286 -17.20 1.76 -1.78
C GLY A 286 -18.14 1.40 -0.62
N GLU A 287 -18.73 0.21 -0.64
CA GLU A 287 -19.61 -0.28 0.44
C GLU A 287 -18.82 -0.85 1.63
N LEU A 288 -17.51 -1.10 1.47
CA LEU A 288 -16.66 -1.72 2.47
C LEU A 288 -15.80 -0.70 3.24
N LEU A 289 -15.81 0.59 2.88
CA LEU A 289 -14.88 1.61 3.42
C LEU A 289 -14.84 1.62 4.95
N LYS A 290 -16.02 1.57 5.59
CA LYS A 290 -16.07 1.54 7.06
C LYS A 290 -15.46 0.27 7.64
N ALA A 291 -15.78 -0.89 7.08
CA ALA A 291 -15.22 -2.15 7.54
C ALA A 291 -13.71 -2.23 7.32
N MET A 292 -13.21 -1.65 6.21
CA MET A 292 -11.77 -1.52 5.92
C MET A 292 -11.05 -0.57 6.89
N HIS A 293 -11.73 0.46 7.39
CA HIS A 293 -11.19 1.30 8.45
C HIS A 293 -11.20 0.58 9.80
N ASP A 294 -12.31 -0.07 10.14
CA ASP A 294 -12.55 -0.69 11.45
C ASP A 294 -11.55 -1.83 11.77
N ILE A 295 -10.91 -2.44 10.77
CA ILE A 295 -9.83 -3.40 11.01
C ILE A 295 -8.55 -2.74 11.53
N GLY A 296 -8.50 -1.40 11.56
CA GLY A 296 -7.47 -0.55 12.15
C GLY A 296 -6.52 0.07 11.15
N ALA A 297 -7.01 0.44 10.00
CA ALA A 297 -6.31 1.35 9.12
C ALA A 297 -6.48 2.79 9.60
N ASP A 298 -5.41 3.59 9.57
CA ASP A 298 -5.43 5.01 9.89
C ASP A 298 -5.97 5.83 8.72
N VAL A 299 -5.76 5.34 7.51
CA VAL A 299 -6.09 5.99 6.25
C VAL A 299 -6.87 5.02 5.37
N VAL A 300 -7.95 5.49 4.76
CA VAL A 300 -8.70 4.73 3.77
C VAL A 300 -8.40 5.25 2.38
N GLY A 301 -7.84 4.36 1.55
CA GLY A 301 -7.66 4.58 0.12
C GLY A 301 -8.98 4.34 -0.62
N VAL A 302 -9.40 5.32 -1.41
CA VAL A 302 -10.69 5.31 -2.13
C VAL A 302 -10.43 5.14 -3.61
N ASP A 303 -11.15 4.23 -4.26
CA ASP A 303 -11.09 4.10 -5.70
C ASP A 303 -11.88 5.21 -6.42
N TYR A 304 -11.67 5.34 -7.73
CA TYR A 304 -12.24 6.45 -8.52
C TYR A 304 -13.77 6.44 -8.63
N ARG A 305 -14.47 5.39 -8.16
CA ARG A 305 -15.94 5.25 -8.29
C ARG A 305 -16.72 5.99 -7.24
N VAL A 306 -16.11 6.28 -6.09
CA VAL A 306 -16.77 6.94 -4.96
C VAL A 306 -16.18 8.34 -4.79
N PRO A 307 -16.96 9.42 -4.92
CA PRO A 307 -16.48 10.77 -4.62
C PRO A 307 -15.96 10.89 -3.18
N LEU A 308 -14.88 11.66 -2.95
CA LEU A 308 -14.23 11.72 -1.64
C LEU A 308 -15.12 12.30 -0.53
N ASP A 309 -16.00 13.24 -0.86
CA ASP A 309 -17.00 13.78 0.09
C ASP A 309 -17.99 12.71 0.55
N GLU A 310 -18.44 11.86 -0.37
CA GLU A 310 -19.30 10.71 -0.04
C GLU A 310 -18.52 9.65 0.75
N ALA A 311 -17.27 9.36 0.39
CA ALA A 311 -16.43 8.45 1.16
C ALA A 311 -16.22 8.97 2.60
N SER A 312 -15.93 10.26 2.77
CA SER A 312 -15.80 10.91 4.07
C SER A 312 -17.10 10.78 4.88
N ARG A 313 -18.26 11.01 4.25
CA ARG A 313 -19.56 10.86 4.91
C ARG A 313 -19.80 9.43 5.41
N ARG A 314 -19.46 8.41 4.61
CA ARG A 314 -19.56 6.98 5.00
C ARG A 314 -18.64 6.62 6.16
N LEU A 315 -17.53 7.34 6.30
CA LEU A 315 -16.54 7.18 7.37
C LEU A 315 -16.76 8.14 8.57
N GLY A 316 -17.90 8.85 8.61
CA GLY A 316 -18.23 9.76 9.70
C GLY A 316 -17.42 11.05 9.73
N GLY A 317 -16.69 11.40 8.68
CA GLY A 317 -15.92 12.64 8.56
C GLY A 317 -14.63 12.70 9.40
N VAL A 318 -14.20 11.57 9.97
CA VAL A 318 -13.08 11.53 10.93
C VAL A 318 -11.83 10.80 10.43
N VAL A 319 -11.88 10.23 9.22
CA VAL A 319 -10.80 9.39 8.67
C VAL A 319 -10.06 10.14 7.57
N THR A 320 -8.74 10.09 7.60
CA THR A 320 -7.90 10.58 6.50
C THR A 320 -8.13 9.76 5.24
N LEU A 321 -8.26 10.44 4.09
CA LEU A 321 -8.52 9.80 2.81
C LEU A 321 -7.30 9.87 1.90
N GLN A 322 -7.13 8.84 1.07
CA GLN A 322 -6.17 8.79 -0.03
C GLN A 322 -6.89 8.48 -1.34
N GLY A 323 -6.61 9.23 -2.38
CA GLY A 323 -7.18 9.03 -3.72
C GLY A 323 -7.62 10.35 -4.35
N ASN A 324 -8.49 10.39 -5.38
CA ASN A 324 -8.96 9.20 -6.10
C ASN A 324 -9.17 9.55 -7.58
N VAL A 325 -8.16 10.19 -8.19
CA VAL A 325 -8.19 10.54 -9.62
C VAL A 325 -8.47 9.30 -10.47
N ASP A 326 -9.42 9.38 -11.40
CA ASP A 326 -9.68 8.30 -12.33
C ASP A 326 -8.47 8.12 -13.28
N PRO A 327 -7.81 6.96 -13.31
CA PRO A 327 -6.69 6.71 -14.20
C PRO A 327 -7.00 6.90 -15.68
N ALA A 328 -8.25 6.73 -16.10
CA ALA A 328 -8.66 6.92 -17.49
C ALA A 328 -8.49 8.38 -17.95
N ILE A 329 -8.60 9.33 -17.01
CA ILE A 329 -8.51 10.76 -17.32
C ILE A 329 -7.06 11.22 -17.56
N LEU A 330 -6.06 10.43 -17.17
CA LEU A 330 -4.64 10.73 -17.47
C LEU A 330 -4.35 10.82 -18.98
N SER A 331 -5.16 10.17 -19.82
CA SER A 331 -5.06 10.22 -21.28
C SER A 331 -5.92 11.32 -21.90
N ALA A 332 -6.69 12.07 -21.11
CA ALA A 332 -7.52 13.17 -21.59
C ALA A 332 -6.69 14.46 -21.83
N PRO A 333 -7.21 15.42 -22.62
CA PRO A 333 -6.57 16.74 -22.72
C PRO A 333 -6.40 17.39 -21.34
N TRP A 334 -5.28 18.11 -21.16
CA TRP A 334 -4.94 18.72 -19.86
C TRP A 334 -6.07 19.48 -19.18
N PRO A 335 -6.86 20.35 -19.85
CA PRO A 335 -7.94 21.07 -19.17
C PRO A 335 -9.00 20.14 -18.54
N VAL A 336 -9.22 18.95 -19.10
CA VAL A 336 -10.13 17.94 -18.55
C VAL A 336 -9.54 17.27 -17.32
N LEU A 337 -8.26 16.89 -17.39
CA LEU A 337 -7.53 16.33 -16.26
C LEU A 337 -7.46 17.34 -15.12
N GLU A 338 -7.08 18.58 -15.40
CA GLU A 338 -6.98 19.67 -14.43
C GLU A 338 -8.31 19.90 -13.70
N ALA A 339 -9.41 20.03 -14.43
CA ALA A 339 -10.73 20.19 -13.84
C ALA A 339 -11.13 19.04 -12.93
N HIS A 340 -10.81 17.79 -13.34
CA HIS A 340 -11.07 16.60 -12.53
C HIS A 340 -10.21 16.58 -11.25
N VAL A 341 -8.93 16.94 -11.35
CA VAL A 341 -8.03 16.99 -10.20
C VAL A 341 -8.48 18.07 -9.20
N VAL A 342 -8.91 19.23 -9.68
CA VAL A 342 -9.51 20.28 -8.84
C VAL A 342 -10.73 19.74 -8.10
N ASP A 343 -11.67 19.05 -8.78
CA ASP A 343 -12.84 18.45 -8.13
C ASP A 343 -12.43 17.46 -7.03
N VAL A 344 -11.43 16.60 -7.30
CA VAL A 344 -10.91 15.64 -6.31
C VAL A 344 -10.30 16.35 -5.11
N LEU A 345 -9.48 17.40 -5.33
CA LEU A 345 -8.87 18.18 -4.26
C LEU A 345 -9.92 18.90 -3.39
N GLU A 346 -10.93 19.53 -4.03
CA GLU A 346 -12.00 20.21 -3.31
C GLU A 346 -12.86 19.25 -2.49
N ARG A 347 -13.22 18.09 -3.06
CA ARG A 347 -13.94 17.04 -2.31
C ARG A 347 -13.12 16.45 -1.17
N GLY A 348 -11.80 16.36 -1.33
CA GLY A 348 -10.88 15.89 -0.27
C GLY A 348 -10.81 16.85 0.94
N LYS A 349 -11.22 18.11 0.79
CA LYS A 349 -11.21 19.10 1.90
C LYS A 349 -12.19 18.77 3.03
N VAL A 350 -13.19 17.92 2.82
CA VAL A 350 -14.14 17.54 3.87
C VAL A 350 -13.60 16.50 4.85
N ALA A 351 -12.58 15.73 4.46
CA ALA A 351 -11.90 14.81 5.36
C ALA A 351 -10.92 15.57 6.28
N PRO A 352 -10.50 15.01 7.42
CA PRO A 352 -9.50 15.63 8.30
C PRO A 352 -8.21 15.98 7.55
N ALA A 353 -7.74 15.06 6.71
CA ALA A 353 -6.60 15.24 5.82
C ALA A 353 -6.77 14.41 4.54
N HIS A 354 -6.04 14.77 3.48
CA HIS A 354 -6.16 14.12 2.17
C HIS A 354 -4.78 13.99 1.53
N VAL A 355 -4.53 12.81 0.96
CA VAL A 355 -3.39 12.52 0.07
C VAL A 355 -3.94 12.29 -1.33
N LEU A 356 -3.50 13.09 -2.30
CA LEU A 356 -3.89 12.85 -3.68
C LEU A 356 -3.18 11.61 -4.22
N ASN A 357 -3.94 10.74 -4.82
CA ASN A 357 -3.48 9.55 -5.54
C ASN A 357 -4.45 9.25 -6.68
N LEU A 358 -4.11 8.28 -7.51
CA LEU A 358 -5.09 7.71 -8.44
C LEU A 358 -6.04 6.78 -7.68
N GLY A 359 -7.25 6.61 -8.18
CA GLY A 359 -8.21 5.60 -7.70
C GLY A 359 -7.90 4.18 -8.19
N HIS A 360 -6.77 3.97 -8.86
CA HIS A 360 -6.15 2.70 -9.26
C HIS A 360 -4.68 2.96 -9.63
N GLY A 361 -3.94 1.95 -10.11
CA GLY A 361 -2.55 2.15 -10.53
C GLY A 361 -2.42 2.91 -11.86
N VAL A 362 -1.25 3.54 -12.06
CA VAL A 362 -0.88 4.20 -13.33
C VAL A 362 -0.99 3.20 -14.49
N PRO A 363 -1.75 3.52 -15.56
CA PRO A 363 -1.79 2.70 -16.77
C PRO A 363 -0.40 2.62 -17.44
N PRO A 364 -0.05 1.47 -18.04
CA PRO A 364 1.27 1.30 -18.66
C PRO A 364 1.58 2.26 -19.81
N GLU A 365 0.55 2.75 -20.48
CA GLU A 365 0.64 3.63 -21.65
C GLU A 365 0.64 5.12 -21.27
N THR A 366 0.55 5.46 -19.99
CA THR A 366 0.54 6.86 -19.53
C THR A 366 1.85 7.55 -19.89
N ASP A 367 1.75 8.72 -20.51
CA ASP A 367 2.91 9.59 -20.72
C ASP A 367 3.44 10.08 -19.36
N PRO A 368 4.72 9.79 -19.01
CA PRO A 368 5.28 10.20 -17.73
C PRO A 368 5.26 11.72 -17.51
N THR A 369 5.29 12.52 -18.58
CA THR A 369 5.24 13.99 -18.46
C THR A 369 3.92 14.50 -17.89
N VAL A 370 2.81 13.76 -18.12
CA VAL A 370 1.50 14.07 -17.53
C VAL A 370 1.55 13.95 -16.02
N LEU A 371 2.20 12.90 -15.49
CA LEU A 371 2.34 12.70 -14.05
C LEU A 371 3.23 13.77 -13.42
N THR A 372 4.33 14.14 -14.07
CA THR A 372 5.20 15.24 -13.58
C THR A 372 4.41 16.55 -13.50
N ARG A 373 3.72 16.92 -14.58
CA ARG A 373 2.88 18.11 -14.61
C ARG A 373 1.76 18.07 -13.56
N LEU A 374 1.19 16.88 -13.31
CA LEU A 374 0.15 16.71 -12.30
C LEU A 374 0.71 16.96 -10.89
N VAL A 375 1.90 16.48 -10.58
CA VAL A 375 2.57 16.75 -9.29
C VAL A 375 2.82 18.24 -9.12
N GLU A 376 3.40 18.91 -10.13
CA GLU A 376 3.64 20.36 -10.14
C GLU A 376 2.32 21.14 -9.89
N PHE A 377 1.27 20.79 -10.63
CA PHE A 377 -0.04 21.41 -10.48
C PHE A 377 -0.60 21.26 -9.05
N VAL A 378 -0.52 20.06 -8.47
CA VAL A 378 -1.03 19.81 -7.11
C VAL A 378 -0.23 20.56 -6.06
N HIS A 379 1.09 20.68 -6.25
CA HIS A 379 1.96 21.43 -5.33
C HIS A 379 1.71 22.95 -5.40
N ASP A 380 1.29 23.46 -6.54
CA ASP A 380 0.95 24.89 -6.73
C ASP A 380 -0.51 25.23 -6.35
N TYR A 381 -1.38 24.23 -6.24
CA TYR A 381 -2.79 24.41 -5.89
C TYR A 381 -2.96 24.86 -4.43
N ARG A 382 -3.77 25.96 -4.23
CA ARG A 382 -4.00 26.57 -2.91
C ARG A 382 -5.48 26.53 -2.51
#